data_ae3f1e83a3a347d7a74ab7e4a2eabd85
#
_entry.id   ae3f1e83a3a347d7a74ab7e4a2eabd85
#
_cell.length_a   1.000
_cell.length_b   1.000
_cell.length_c   1.000
_cell.angle_alpha   90.00
_cell.angle_beta   90.00
_cell.angle_gamma   90.00
#
_symmetry.space_group_name_H-M   'P 1'
#
loop_
_entity.id
_entity.type
_entity.pdbx_description
1 polymer ?
#
loop_
_entity_poly.entity_id
_entity_poly.type
_entity_poly.pdbx_seq_one_letter_code
_entity_poly.pdbx_strand_id
1 'polypeptide(L)'
;MKIASRFLLAIPLLILSGCWRMQDTTPQLNINYPAAYVVNGESNSVSIIDLTTQQLKETISLGDASMGGHSMGGTTDQIMWPHHIYLSPDGTRLSLGVPGTDLSGGHSGSMAGMKGRVVLLDSRTGKLLANQETPAMNHNAAFSPDGTELWTVEMDEAGKALVYDATTLSLKQSIPVGEEPAEVTFSSNGQYAFVANGHSNSITVIRVATKTVVKTIPVGEDPVGAWPGADGKMYVDNEKGQSISIIDVGTLAVTETISLGFIPGYAAFNPVLNELWVSQAASGNKVVVFHRMNDVWMKAGEIVTGLDAHAIAFTKDGSLAYVTNQGAGSVSIIDTKTRSKIKDIVVGKKPNGIVLKN
;
A
#
# COMPACT_ATOMS: atom_id res chain seq x y z
N MET A 1 87.02 -17.63 37.48
CA MET A 1 86.19 -17.59 36.22
C MET A 1 84.74 -17.50 36.60
N LYS A 2 84.10 -16.34 36.51
CA LYS A 2 82.69 -16.12 36.86
C LYS A 2 81.88 -16.05 35.55
N ILE A 3 80.99 -16.95 35.38
CA ILE A 3 80.06 -16.98 34.23
C ILE A 3 78.84 -16.16 34.62
N ALA A 4 78.59 -15.10 33.90
CA ALA A 4 77.43 -14.23 34.09
C ALA A 4 76.28 -14.73 33.20
N SER A 5 75.15 -15.17 33.82
CA SER A 5 73.93 -15.58 33.16
C SER A 5 73.13 -14.31 32.86
N ARG A 6 72.77 -14.10 31.55
CA ARG A 6 71.88 -13.04 31.10
C ARG A 6 70.47 -13.60 31.03
N PHE A 7 69.55 -13.10 31.83
CA PHE A 7 68.14 -13.31 31.72
C PHE A 7 67.55 -12.40 30.61
N LEU A 8 67.02 -12.99 29.57
CA LEU A 8 66.17 -12.25 28.63
C LEU A 8 64.72 -12.19 29.18
N LEU A 9 64.23 -10.98 29.44
CA LEU A 9 62.83 -10.70 29.70
C LEU A 9 62.11 -10.65 28.36
N ALA A 10 61.21 -11.60 28.11
CA ALA A 10 60.26 -11.53 27.02
C ALA A 10 59.04 -10.72 27.48
N ILE A 11 58.79 -9.58 26.86
CA ILE A 11 57.55 -8.78 27.04
C ILE A 11 56.49 -9.33 26.10
N PRO A 12 55.33 -9.77 26.60
CA PRO A 12 54.23 -10.17 25.70
C PRO A 12 53.60 -8.92 25.09
N LEU A 13 53.62 -8.83 23.76
CA LEU A 13 52.92 -7.82 22.97
C LEU A 13 51.43 -8.20 22.98
N LEU A 14 50.62 -7.52 23.78
CA LEU A 14 49.14 -7.61 23.72
C LEU A 14 48.67 -6.88 22.45
N ILE A 15 48.32 -7.62 21.44
CA ILE A 15 47.59 -7.12 20.26
C ILE A 15 46.13 -6.93 20.67
N LEU A 16 45.75 -5.72 21.02
CA LEU A 16 44.36 -5.31 21.14
C LEU A 16 43.76 -5.21 19.73
N SER A 17 43.13 -6.28 19.26
CA SER A 17 42.26 -6.26 18.09
C SER A 17 40.99 -5.50 18.44
N GLY A 18 41.06 -4.17 18.33
CA GLY A 18 39.87 -3.33 18.37
C GLY A 18 39.02 -3.61 17.13
N CYS A 19 37.91 -4.34 17.28
CA CYS A 19 36.83 -4.33 16.29
C CYS A 19 36.28 -2.89 16.18
N TRP A 20 36.80 -2.14 15.23
CA TRP A 20 36.15 -0.91 14.81
C TRP A 20 34.82 -1.31 14.14
N ARG A 21 33.73 -1.24 14.90
CA ARG A 21 32.41 -1.15 14.25
C ARG A 21 32.43 0.16 13.46
N MET A 22 32.45 0.06 12.14
CA MET A 22 32.11 1.19 11.30
C MET A 22 30.70 1.63 11.72
N GLN A 23 30.60 2.78 12.35
CA GLN A 23 29.32 3.45 12.54
C GLN A 23 28.82 3.77 11.13
N ASP A 24 27.65 3.24 10.81
CA ASP A 24 26.92 3.59 9.59
C ASP A 24 26.63 5.10 9.66
N THR A 25 27.42 5.88 8.92
CA THR A 25 27.33 7.34 8.90
C THR A 25 26.36 7.85 7.84
N THR A 26 25.58 6.95 7.21
CA THR A 26 24.52 7.37 6.29
C THR A 26 23.53 8.23 7.08
N PRO A 27 23.23 9.46 6.62
CA PRO A 27 22.23 10.31 7.27
C PRO A 27 20.91 9.56 7.31
N GLN A 28 20.45 9.20 8.51
CA GLN A 28 19.12 8.61 8.65
C GLN A 28 18.09 9.70 8.42
N LEU A 29 17.06 9.37 7.64
CA LEU A 29 15.91 10.24 7.47
C LEU A 29 15.27 10.53 8.83
N ASN A 30 14.68 11.70 8.97
CA ASN A 30 13.95 12.10 10.16
C ASN A 30 12.65 12.79 9.76
N ILE A 31 11.67 11.97 9.36
CA ILE A 31 10.35 12.43 8.91
C ILE A 31 9.49 12.70 10.14
N ASN A 32 9.62 13.91 10.68
CA ASN A 32 8.92 14.41 11.86
C ASN A 32 7.89 15.52 11.53
N TYR A 33 7.46 15.58 10.28
CA TYR A 33 6.51 16.52 9.72
C TYR A 33 5.35 15.77 9.07
N PRO A 34 4.19 16.41 8.83
CA PRO A 34 3.11 15.84 8.06
C PRO A 34 3.56 15.44 6.66
N ALA A 35 3.39 14.19 6.28
CA ALA A 35 3.96 13.64 5.05
C ALA A 35 3.00 12.75 4.28
N ALA A 36 3.09 12.79 2.95
CA ALA A 36 2.55 11.75 2.08
C ALA A 36 3.67 10.78 1.70
N TYR A 37 3.40 9.49 1.85
CA TYR A 37 4.26 8.42 1.38
C TYR A 37 3.67 7.83 0.11
N VAL A 38 4.43 7.88 -0.99
CA VAL A 38 4.00 7.44 -2.32
C VAL A 38 4.90 6.29 -2.76
N VAL A 39 4.31 5.12 -2.95
CA VAL A 39 5.05 3.96 -3.46
C VAL A 39 5.18 4.05 -4.98
N ASN A 40 6.40 3.87 -5.50
CA ASN A 40 6.73 3.94 -6.92
C ASN A 40 7.12 2.54 -7.41
N GLY A 41 6.23 1.89 -8.15
CA GLY A 41 6.38 0.49 -8.54
C GLY A 41 7.64 0.24 -9.37
N GLU A 42 7.78 0.88 -10.52
CA GLU A 42 8.92 0.67 -11.44
C GLU A 42 10.27 1.18 -10.86
N SER A 43 10.21 2.22 -10.02
CA SER A 43 11.40 2.76 -9.37
C SER A 43 11.81 1.99 -8.10
N ASN A 44 11.02 1.02 -7.63
CA ASN A 44 11.27 0.29 -6.37
C ASN A 44 11.62 1.25 -5.23
N SER A 45 10.76 2.23 -4.97
CA SER A 45 11.05 3.30 -4.01
C SER A 45 9.78 3.85 -3.36
N VAL A 46 9.96 4.62 -2.29
CA VAL A 46 8.91 5.41 -1.65
C VAL A 46 9.33 6.88 -1.66
N SER A 47 8.55 7.72 -2.35
CA SER A 47 8.71 9.17 -2.33
C SER A 47 7.99 9.77 -1.13
N ILE A 48 8.60 10.77 -0.49
CA ILE A 48 8.08 11.45 0.70
C ILE A 48 7.83 12.92 0.34
N ILE A 49 6.56 13.30 0.36
CA ILE A 49 6.10 14.65 0.10
C ILE A 49 5.74 15.29 1.45
N ASP A 50 6.35 16.43 1.76
CA ASP A 50 5.97 17.26 2.90
C ASP A 50 4.61 17.94 2.59
N LEU A 51 3.59 17.63 3.40
CA LEU A 51 2.24 18.17 3.21
C LEU A 51 2.14 19.68 3.48
N THR A 52 3.03 20.22 4.31
CA THR A 52 3.05 21.66 4.64
C THR A 52 3.60 22.49 3.49
N THR A 53 4.72 22.05 2.92
CA THR A 53 5.37 22.77 1.81
C THR A 53 4.91 22.30 0.44
N GLN A 54 4.23 21.16 0.40
CA GLN A 54 3.79 20.49 -0.83
C GLN A 54 4.97 20.25 -1.80
N GLN A 55 6.08 19.75 -1.28
CA GLN A 55 7.29 19.46 -2.05
C GLN A 55 7.78 18.04 -1.76
N LEU A 56 8.35 17.41 -2.79
CA LEU A 56 9.14 16.18 -2.59
C LEU A 56 10.35 16.53 -1.73
N LYS A 57 10.50 15.83 -0.61
CA LYS A 57 11.64 16.02 0.33
C LYS A 57 12.67 14.93 0.19
N GLU A 58 12.22 13.68 0.17
CA GLU A 58 13.07 12.50 0.24
C GLU A 58 12.54 11.39 -0.64
N THR A 59 13.39 10.43 -0.97
CA THR A 59 13.00 9.17 -1.61
C THR A 59 13.77 8.03 -0.97
N ILE A 60 13.04 7.03 -0.46
CA ILE A 60 13.58 5.80 0.10
C ILE A 60 13.75 4.80 -1.05
N SER A 61 14.99 4.34 -1.34
CA SER A 61 15.23 3.22 -2.25
C SER A 61 14.90 1.90 -1.55
N LEU A 62 14.16 1.02 -2.22
CA LEU A 62 13.83 -0.33 -1.75
C LEU A 62 14.66 -1.39 -2.49
N GLY A 63 15.29 -1.02 -3.61
CA GLY A 63 16.02 -1.94 -4.49
C GLY A 63 17.39 -2.38 -3.97
N ASP A 64 18.01 -1.59 -3.08
CA ASP A 64 19.31 -1.89 -2.49
C ASP A 64 19.18 -2.54 -1.11
N ALA A 65 18.51 -3.68 -1.03
CA ALA A 65 18.42 -4.48 0.21
C ALA A 65 19.79 -4.99 0.72
N SER A 66 20.90 -4.55 0.12
CA SER A 66 22.28 -4.84 0.57
C SER A 66 22.75 -4.00 1.77
N MET A 67 21.89 -3.21 2.36
CA MET A 67 22.20 -2.40 3.55
C MET A 67 22.18 -3.26 4.82
N GLY A 68 23.12 -4.21 4.92
CA GLY A 68 23.41 -4.88 6.19
C GLY A 68 23.46 -6.39 6.18
N GLY A 69 24.32 -7.01 5.39
CA GLY A 69 24.67 -8.41 5.58
C GLY A 69 25.07 -9.11 4.28
N HIS A 70 26.27 -9.62 4.22
CA HIS A 70 26.72 -10.51 3.14
C HIS A 70 25.82 -11.75 3.08
N SER A 71 24.86 -11.77 2.16
CA SER A 71 24.17 -13.01 1.79
C SER A 71 25.01 -13.76 0.75
N MET A 72 25.74 -14.76 1.22
CA MET A 72 26.32 -15.80 0.38
C MET A 72 25.22 -16.84 0.10
N GLY A 73 24.42 -16.66 -0.95
CA GLY A 73 23.45 -17.70 -1.33
C GLY A 73 22.20 -17.15 -2.00
N GLY A 74 22.16 -17.20 -3.26
CA GLY A 74 21.16 -17.13 -4.33
C GLY A 74 19.66 -17.17 -4.03
N THR A 75 19.14 -16.30 -3.17
CA THR A 75 17.71 -15.91 -3.13
C THR A 75 17.65 -14.40 -3.20
N THR A 76 16.99 -13.89 -4.22
CA THR A 76 16.86 -12.45 -4.44
C THR A 76 15.85 -11.89 -3.42
N ASP A 77 16.32 -11.41 -2.28
CA ASP A 77 15.52 -10.63 -1.32
C ASP A 77 15.15 -9.23 -1.85
N GLN A 78 15.16 -9.07 -3.17
CA GLN A 78 14.89 -7.81 -3.84
C GLN A 78 13.41 -7.45 -3.73
N ILE A 79 13.16 -6.21 -3.32
CA ILE A 79 11.82 -5.62 -3.33
C ILE A 79 11.60 -5.01 -4.72
N MET A 80 10.75 -5.66 -5.51
CA MET A 80 10.47 -5.24 -6.90
C MET A 80 8.98 -4.98 -7.08
N TRP A 81 8.66 -3.90 -7.80
CA TRP A 81 7.29 -3.51 -8.11
C TRP A 81 6.39 -3.40 -6.86
N PRO A 82 6.80 -2.67 -5.81
CA PRO A 82 5.91 -2.40 -4.69
C PRO A 82 4.65 -1.68 -5.18
N HIS A 83 3.48 -2.03 -4.62
CA HIS A 83 2.22 -1.53 -5.16
C HIS A 83 1.47 -0.64 -4.17
N HIS A 84 0.73 -1.17 -3.20
CA HIS A 84 0.01 -0.35 -2.22
C HIS A 84 0.82 -0.15 -0.94
N ILE A 85 0.56 0.98 -0.27
CA ILE A 85 1.22 1.38 0.97
C ILE A 85 0.17 1.79 2.01
N TYR A 86 0.34 1.31 3.25
CA TYR A 86 -0.53 1.63 4.37
C TYR A 86 0.28 2.10 5.57
N LEU A 87 -0.29 3.00 6.35
CA LEU A 87 0.25 3.46 7.62
C LEU A 87 -0.39 2.68 8.76
N SER A 88 0.43 2.23 9.72
CA SER A 88 -0.11 1.60 10.94
C SER A 88 -0.97 2.59 11.73
N PRO A 89 -1.98 2.11 12.50
CA PRO A 89 -2.85 3.00 13.28
C PRO A 89 -2.14 3.92 14.25
N ASP A 90 -0.98 3.51 14.78
CA ASP A 90 -0.11 4.32 15.64
C ASP A 90 0.82 5.28 14.86
N GLY A 91 0.80 5.24 13.53
CA GLY A 91 1.59 6.09 12.64
C GLY A 91 3.08 5.79 12.62
N THR A 92 3.54 4.68 13.22
CA THR A 92 4.98 4.39 13.37
C THR A 92 5.55 3.53 12.25
N ARG A 93 4.73 2.78 11.54
CA ARG A 93 5.15 1.82 10.51
C ARG A 93 4.38 2.02 9.21
N LEU A 94 5.05 1.70 8.12
CA LEU A 94 4.46 1.59 6.78
C LEU A 94 4.51 0.12 6.36
N SER A 95 3.46 -0.37 5.73
CA SER A 95 3.43 -1.68 5.10
C SER A 95 3.23 -1.55 3.61
N LEU A 96 3.88 -2.41 2.83
CA LEU A 96 3.76 -2.47 1.38
C LEU A 96 3.42 -3.89 0.95
N GLY A 97 2.48 -4.01 0.02
CA GLY A 97 2.32 -5.19 -0.82
C GLY A 97 3.30 -5.11 -1.98
N VAL A 98 3.97 -6.22 -2.27
CA VAL A 98 5.00 -6.28 -3.32
C VAL A 98 4.71 -7.48 -4.21
N PRO A 99 3.99 -7.29 -5.32
CA PRO A 99 3.68 -8.37 -6.26
C PRO A 99 4.90 -8.94 -7.01
N GLY A 100 5.97 -8.17 -7.14
CA GLY A 100 7.16 -8.58 -7.86
C GLY A 100 7.10 -8.32 -9.37
N THR A 101 5.97 -7.82 -9.89
CA THR A 101 5.75 -7.51 -11.31
C THR A 101 4.84 -6.29 -11.47
N ASP A 102 4.81 -5.72 -12.68
CA ASP A 102 3.92 -4.60 -13.01
C ASP A 102 2.47 -5.08 -13.13
N LEU A 103 1.59 -4.53 -12.30
CA LEU A 103 0.14 -4.78 -12.33
C LEU A 103 -0.65 -3.64 -13.00
N SER A 104 -0.01 -2.55 -13.44
CA SER A 104 -0.70 -1.40 -14.03
C SER A 104 -1.38 -1.68 -15.37
N GLY A 105 -1.04 -2.81 -16.00
CA GLY A 105 -1.67 -3.29 -17.24
C GLY A 105 -2.91 -4.17 -17.02
N GLY A 106 -3.39 -4.30 -15.79
CA GLY A 106 -4.45 -5.22 -15.39
C GLY A 106 -3.91 -6.60 -14.98
N HIS A 107 -4.78 -7.41 -14.40
CA HIS A 107 -4.45 -8.74 -13.83
C HIS A 107 -4.46 -9.87 -14.89
N SER A 108 -4.29 -9.54 -16.18
CA SER A 108 -4.36 -10.51 -17.29
C SER A 108 -3.01 -11.18 -17.53
N GLY A 109 -2.89 -12.45 -17.11
CA GLY A 109 -1.74 -13.32 -17.38
C GLY A 109 -1.69 -14.50 -16.41
N SER A 110 -1.01 -15.60 -16.77
CA SER A 110 -0.79 -16.69 -15.81
C SER A 110 0.22 -16.23 -14.75
N MET A 111 -0.28 -15.95 -13.56
CA MET A 111 0.53 -15.55 -12.39
C MET A 111 0.93 -16.75 -11.53
N ALA A 112 0.62 -17.96 -12.00
CA ALA A 112 0.88 -19.19 -11.28
C ALA A 112 2.36 -19.37 -10.92
N GLY A 113 2.63 -19.58 -9.63
CA GLY A 113 3.98 -19.78 -9.10
C GLY A 113 4.79 -18.50 -8.85
N MET A 114 4.27 -17.32 -9.17
CA MET A 114 4.89 -16.05 -8.77
C MET A 114 4.65 -15.81 -7.28
N LYS A 115 5.69 -15.35 -6.60
CA LYS A 115 5.62 -15.02 -5.19
C LYS A 115 5.65 -13.51 -5.00
N GLY A 116 4.90 -13.06 -4.03
CA GLY A 116 4.94 -11.67 -3.59
C GLY A 116 5.74 -11.48 -2.31
N ARG A 117 5.67 -10.29 -1.75
CA ARG A 117 6.28 -9.98 -0.45
C ARG A 117 5.43 -8.99 0.33
N VAL A 118 5.58 -9.07 1.63
CA VAL A 118 5.12 -8.05 2.57
C VAL A 118 6.35 -7.35 3.14
N VAL A 119 6.38 -6.03 3.02
CA VAL A 119 7.50 -5.20 3.49
C VAL A 119 7.01 -4.24 4.57
N LEU A 120 7.78 -4.13 5.65
CA LEU A 120 7.55 -3.14 6.71
C LEU A 120 8.70 -2.14 6.77
N LEU A 121 8.35 -0.85 6.83
CA LEU A 121 9.30 0.24 7.02
C LEU A 121 8.94 1.02 8.29
N ASP A 122 9.95 1.58 8.95
CA ASP A 122 9.76 2.62 9.96
C ASP A 122 9.33 3.92 9.27
N SER A 123 8.20 4.48 9.66
CA SER A 123 7.62 5.65 8.98
C SER A 123 8.41 6.95 9.19
N ARG A 124 9.24 7.02 10.23
CA ARG A 124 10.04 8.19 10.56
C ARG A 124 11.41 8.18 9.88
N THR A 125 12.02 7.00 9.80
CA THR A 125 13.39 6.87 9.33
C THR A 125 13.51 6.25 7.94
N GLY A 126 12.41 5.67 7.41
CA GLY A 126 12.42 4.90 6.17
C GLY A 126 13.16 3.57 6.28
N LYS A 127 13.61 3.19 7.48
CA LYS A 127 14.38 1.97 7.67
C LYS A 127 13.53 0.74 7.40
N LEU A 128 14.08 -0.22 6.65
CA LEU A 128 13.48 -1.55 6.48
C LEU A 128 13.45 -2.27 7.83
N LEU A 129 12.26 -2.64 8.28
CA LEU A 129 12.01 -3.39 9.51
C LEU A 129 11.86 -4.88 9.24
N ALA A 130 11.17 -5.23 8.16
CA ALA A 130 10.94 -6.62 7.77
C ALA A 130 10.64 -6.74 6.27
N ASN A 131 10.96 -7.91 5.70
CA ASN A 131 10.73 -8.26 4.31
C ASN A 131 10.40 -9.76 4.24
N GLN A 132 9.12 -10.12 4.14
CA GLN A 132 8.63 -11.49 4.19
C GLN A 132 8.07 -11.90 2.83
N GLU A 133 8.56 -13.01 2.27
CA GLU A 133 7.98 -13.64 1.08
C GLU A 133 6.60 -14.21 1.39
N THR A 134 5.65 -14.06 0.47
CA THR A 134 4.33 -14.68 0.50
C THR A 134 4.27 -15.90 -0.42
N PRO A 135 3.42 -16.90 -0.14
CA PRO A 135 3.35 -18.13 -0.94
C PRO A 135 2.96 -17.91 -2.40
N ALA A 136 2.14 -16.89 -2.67
CA ALA A 136 1.76 -16.44 -3.99
C ALA A 136 1.91 -14.92 -4.09
N MET A 137 1.68 -14.36 -5.27
CA MET A 137 1.66 -12.93 -5.49
C MET A 137 0.60 -12.26 -4.62
N ASN A 138 0.85 -11.01 -4.23
CA ASN A 138 -0.06 -10.19 -3.45
C ASN A 138 -0.10 -8.77 -4.00
N HIS A 139 -1.21 -8.06 -3.77
CA HIS A 139 -1.39 -6.70 -4.27
C HIS A 139 -1.17 -5.65 -3.18
N ASN A 140 -1.67 -5.93 -1.97
CA ASN A 140 -1.56 -5.05 -0.83
C ASN A 140 -1.15 -5.77 0.45
N ALA A 141 -0.85 -5.02 1.50
CA ALA A 141 -0.65 -5.52 2.86
C ALA A 141 -1.17 -4.47 3.86
N ALA A 142 -2.37 -4.67 4.38
CA ALA A 142 -3.06 -3.71 5.24
C ALA A 142 -2.95 -4.08 6.72
N PHE A 143 -2.70 -3.09 7.59
CA PHE A 143 -2.78 -3.29 9.04
C PHE A 143 -4.22 -3.49 9.49
N SER A 144 -4.43 -4.42 10.42
CA SER A 144 -5.70 -4.51 11.14
C SER A 144 -6.00 -3.20 11.88
N PRO A 145 -7.27 -2.90 12.18
CA PRO A 145 -7.66 -1.65 12.84
C PRO A 145 -6.97 -1.39 14.20
N ASP A 146 -6.57 -2.47 14.90
CA ASP A 146 -5.81 -2.39 16.15
C ASP A 146 -4.28 -2.38 15.96
N GLY A 147 -3.80 -2.52 14.72
CA GLY A 147 -2.38 -2.53 14.36
C GLY A 147 -1.61 -3.78 14.76
N THR A 148 -2.27 -4.82 15.30
CA THR A 148 -1.61 -6.05 15.79
C THR A 148 -1.39 -7.10 14.71
N GLU A 149 -2.12 -6.99 13.60
CA GLU A 149 -2.05 -7.92 12.48
C GLU A 149 -1.81 -7.19 11.17
N LEU A 150 -1.25 -7.92 10.22
CA LEU A 150 -1.06 -7.49 8.84
C LEU A 150 -1.76 -8.49 7.93
N TRP A 151 -2.69 -8.00 7.13
CA TRP A 151 -3.49 -8.82 6.23
C TRP A 151 -3.08 -8.57 4.79
N THR A 152 -2.96 -9.65 4.02
CA THR A 152 -2.71 -9.64 2.58
C THR A 152 -3.47 -10.79 1.93
N VAL A 153 -3.32 -10.98 0.64
CA VAL A 153 -3.99 -12.06 -0.11
C VAL A 153 -2.98 -12.92 -0.86
N GLU A 154 -3.35 -14.15 -1.17
CA GLU A 154 -2.73 -14.97 -2.21
C GLU A 154 -3.54 -14.82 -3.50
N MET A 155 -3.00 -14.13 -4.49
CA MET A 155 -3.59 -13.98 -5.82
C MET A 155 -3.41 -15.28 -6.61
N ASP A 156 -4.30 -16.24 -6.35
CA ASP A 156 -4.28 -17.59 -6.90
C ASP A 156 -5.74 -18.04 -7.13
N GLU A 157 -5.95 -19.05 -7.99
CA GLU A 157 -7.27 -19.68 -8.19
C GLU A 157 -7.84 -20.24 -6.88
N ALA A 158 -6.99 -20.75 -5.99
CA ALA A 158 -7.34 -21.17 -4.64
C ALA A 158 -7.17 -20.02 -3.63
N GLY A 159 -7.76 -18.86 -3.92
CA GLY A 159 -7.55 -17.61 -3.22
C GLY A 159 -7.66 -17.68 -1.70
N LYS A 160 -6.76 -16.98 -1.02
CA LYS A 160 -6.74 -16.91 0.45
C LYS A 160 -6.44 -15.49 0.92
N ALA A 161 -7.03 -15.11 2.05
CA ALA A 161 -6.55 -14.01 2.87
C ALA A 161 -5.57 -14.56 3.91
N LEU A 162 -4.40 -13.93 4.00
CA LEU A 162 -3.32 -14.29 4.92
C LEU A 162 -3.25 -13.28 6.05
N VAL A 163 -3.22 -13.77 7.27
CA VAL A 163 -3.13 -12.95 8.49
C VAL A 163 -1.79 -13.21 9.15
N TYR A 164 -0.96 -12.18 9.20
CA TYR A 164 0.35 -12.21 9.86
C TYR A 164 0.31 -11.43 11.18
N ASP A 165 1.18 -11.79 12.10
CA ASP A 165 1.52 -10.93 13.23
C ASP A 165 2.27 -9.69 12.73
N ALA A 166 1.81 -8.49 13.06
CA ALA A 166 2.37 -7.25 12.51
C ALA A 166 3.76 -6.89 13.04
N THR A 167 4.30 -7.64 14.01
CA THR A 167 5.63 -7.43 14.59
C THR A 167 6.64 -8.45 14.06
N THR A 168 6.25 -9.73 14.08
CA THR A 168 7.14 -10.84 13.74
C THR A 168 7.02 -11.30 12.30
N LEU A 169 5.95 -10.89 11.59
CA LEU A 169 5.52 -11.40 10.29
C LEU A 169 5.35 -12.93 10.25
N SER A 170 5.09 -13.56 11.40
CA SER A 170 4.69 -14.97 11.44
C SER A 170 3.25 -15.11 10.97
N LEU A 171 3.00 -16.08 10.08
CA LEU A 171 1.64 -16.38 9.61
C LEU A 171 0.81 -16.95 10.77
N LYS A 172 -0.29 -16.27 11.10
CA LYS A 172 -1.23 -16.66 12.16
C LYS A 172 -2.39 -17.48 11.61
N GLN A 173 -2.90 -17.09 10.44
CA GLN A 173 -4.06 -17.73 9.83
C GLN A 173 -4.08 -17.56 8.32
N SER A 174 -4.63 -18.55 7.63
CA SER A 174 -4.96 -18.55 6.21
C SER A 174 -6.46 -18.82 6.09
N ILE A 175 -7.18 -17.93 5.41
CA ILE A 175 -8.65 -17.95 5.32
C ILE A 175 -9.02 -18.12 3.85
N PRO A 176 -9.68 -19.21 3.43
CA PRO A 176 -10.14 -19.37 2.06
C PRO A 176 -11.13 -18.26 1.69
N VAL A 177 -10.96 -17.69 0.48
CA VAL A 177 -11.81 -16.66 -0.11
C VAL A 177 -12.19 -17.03 -1.55
N GLY A 178 -12.59 -16.09 -2.38
CA GLY A 178 -12.86 -16.35 -3.80
C GLY A 178 -11.58 -16.44 -4.63
N GLU A 179 -11.76 -16.68 -5.94
CA GLU A 179 -10.69 -16.87 -6.90
C GLU A 179 -9.98 -15.53 -7.23
N GLU A 180 -8.66 -15.57 -7.37
CA GLU A 180 -7.78 -14.44 -7.66
C GLU A 180 -8.13 -13.19 -6.83
N PRO A 181 -8.01 -13.27 -5.49
CA PRO A 181 -8.24 -12.12 -4.64
C PRO A 181 -7.15 -11.07 -4.87
N ALA A 182 -7.53 -9.83 -5.17
CA ALA A 182 -6.60 -8.73 -5.39
C ALA A 182 -6.23 -8.02 -4.08
N GLU A 183 -7.23 -7.52 -3.33
CA GLU A 183 -6.98 -6.73 -2.14
C GLU A 183 -7.83 -7.14 -0.94
N VAL A 184 -7.27 -6.87 0.25
CA VAL A 184 -7.99 -6.89 1.52
C VAL A 184 -7.94 -5.52 2.19
N THR A 185 -9.10 -4.98 2.55
CA THR A 185 -9.23 -3.71 3.27
C THR A 185 -10.20 -3.87 4.44
N PHE A 186 -10.29 -2.86 5.30
CA PHE A 186 -11.13 -2.93 6.49
C PHE A 186 -12.24 -1.90 6.44
N SER A 187 -13.44 -2.25 6.93
CA SER A 187 -14.50 -1.29 7.16
C SER A 187 -14.05 -0.19 8.14
N SER A 188 -14.60 1.02 7.99
CA SER A 188 -14.24 2.17 8.83
C SER A 188 -14.51 1.94 10.33
N ASN A 189 -15.46 1.07 10.68
CA ASN A 189 -15.74 0.66 12.06
C ASN A 189 -14.85 -0.49 12.57
N GLY A 190 -13.93 -1.01 11.73
CA GLY A 190 -12.98 -2.06 12.09
C GLY A 190 -13.56 -3.46 12.31
N GLN A 191 -14.87 -3.67 12.07
CA GLN A 191 -15.52 -4.95 12.36
C GLN A 191 -15.26 -6.02 11.32
N TYR A 192 -15.11 -5.61 10.06
CA TYR A 192 -14.99 -6.52 8.92
C TYR A 192 -13.79 -6.19 8.04
N ALA A 193 -13.17 -7.24 7.51
CA ALA A 193 -12.29 -7.18 6.36
C ALA A 193 -13.09 -7.55 5.10
N PHE A 194 -12.82 -6.85 4.01
CA PHE A 194 -13.43 -7.04 2.69
C PHE A 194 -12.32 -7.46 1.72
N VAL A 195 -12.47 -8.63 1.12
CA VAL A 195 -11.52 -9.16 0.13
C VAL A 195 -12.17 -9.11 -1.23
N ALA A 196 -11.58 -8.38 -2.17
CA ALA A 196 -12.03 -8.32 -3.54
C ALA A 196 -11.49 -9.53 -4.32
N ASN A 197 -12.39 -10.36 -4.85
CA ASN A 197 -12.06 -11.57 -5.59
C ASN A 197 -12.32 -11.34 -7.08
N GLY A 198 -11.26 -11.02 -7.84
CA GLY A 198 -11.36 -10.59 -9.22
C GLY A 198 -12.11 -11.59 -10.11
N HIS A 199 -11.64 -12.83 -10.18
CA HIS A 199 -12.25 -13.86 -11.02
C HIS A 199 -13.62 -14.34 -10.53
N SER A 200 -13.87 -14.29 -9.23
CA SER A 200 -15.18 -14.67 -8.68
C SER A 200 -16.25 -13.58 -8.77
N ASN A 201 -15.92 -12.37 -9.24
CA ASN A 201 -16.82 -11.21 -9.28
C ASN A 201 -17.54 -10.99 -7.95
N SER A 202 -16.81 -11.07 -6.86
CA SER A 202 -17.39 -11.06 -5.52
C SER A 202 -16.48 -10.41 -4.47
N ILE A 203 -17.10 -10.04 -3.35
CA ILE A 203 -16.39 -9.63 -2.13
C ILE A 203 -16.60 -10.68 -1.05
N THR A 204 -15.52 -11.23 -0.51
CA THR A 204 -15.58 -12.04 0.70
C THR A 204 -15.49 -11.14 1.92
N VAL A 205 -16.48 -11.22 2.81
CA VAL A 205 -16.51 -10.46 4.07
C VAL A 205 -16.09 -11.36 5.22
N ILE A 206 -15.07 -10.93 5.95
CA ILE A 206 -14.49 -11.68 7.07
C ILE A 206 -14.68 -10.85 8.36
N ARG A 207 -15.18 -11.46 9.43
CA ARG A 207 -15.22 -10.83 10.75
C ARG A 207 -13.80 -10.77 11.33
N VAL A 208 -13.28 -9.56 11.58
CA VAL A 208 -11.89 -9.36 12.02
C VAL A 208 -11.60 -10.07 13.34
N ALA A 209 -12.48 -9.96 14.33
CA ALA A 209 -12.28 -10.52 15.66
C ALA A 209 -12.18 -12.05 15.69
N THR A 210 -12.94 -12.75 14.84
CA THR A 210 -12.99 -14.22 14.81
C THR A 210 -12.28 -14.83 13.61
N LYS A 211 -11.90 -14.00 12.62
CA LYS A 211 -11.28 -14.43 11.36
C LYS A 211 -12.12 -15.46 10.58
N THR A 212 -13.45 -15.30 10.65
CA THR A 212 -14.42 -16.18 9.98
C THR A 212 -15.10 -15.45 8.84
N VAL A 213 -15.23 -16.12 7.70
CA VAL A 213 -16.05 -15.64 6.59
C VAL A 213 -17.52 -15.57 7.05
N VAL A 214 -18.14 -14.41 6.91
CA VAL A 214 -19.53 -14.19 7.29
C VAL A 214 -20.44 -14.05 6.09
N LYS A 215 -19.90 -13.62 4.94
CA LYS A 215 -20.67 -13.46 3.71
C LYS A 215 -19.77 -13.40 2.48
N THR A 216 -20.30 -13.86 1.34
CA THR A 216 -19.77 -13.55 0.01
C THR A 216 -20.85 -12.73 -0.72
N ILE A 217 -20.46 -11.58 -1.25
CA ILE A 217 -21.36 -10.59 -1.86
C ILE A 217 -21.03 -10.51 -3.35
N PRO A 218 -21.92 -10.88 -4.27
CA PRO A 218 -21.72 -10.63 -5.70
C PRO A 218 -21.65 -9.11 -5.99
N VAL A 219 -20.71 -8.71 -6.86
CA VAL A 219 -20.49 -7.32 -7.28
C VAL A 219 -20.35 -7.26 -8.81
N GLY A 220 -19.81 -6.16 -9.35
CA GLY A 220 -19.51 -6.07 -10.78
C GLY A 220 -18.35 -6.95 -11.21
N GLU A 221 -18.05 -6.95 -12.51
CA GLU A 221 -17.00 -7.80 -13.09
C GLU A 221 -15.61 -7.29 -12.72
N ASP A 222 -14.73 -8.21 -12.28
CA ASP A 222 -13.33 -7.99 -11.92
C ASP A 222 -13.14 -6.92 -10.84
N PRO A 223 -13.64 -7.14 -9.59
CA PRO A 223 -13.39 -6.25 -8.47
C PRO A 223 -11.91 -6.32 -8.02
N VAL A 224 -11.26 -5.17 -7.87
CA VAL A 224 -9.86 -5.06 -7.46
C VAL A 224 -9.74 -4.60 -6.02
N GLY A 225 -10.47 -3.57 -5.61
CA GLY A 225 -10.45 -3.05 -4.26
C GLY A 225 -11.85 -2.81 -3.68
N ALA A 226 -11.94 -2.74 -2.36
CA ALA A 226 -13.14 -2.33 -1.64
C ALA A 226 -12.76 -1.24 -0.63
N TRP A 227 -13.03 0.01 -0.95
CA TRP A 227 -12.49 1.17 -0.25
C TRP A 227 -13.47 1.68 0.82
N PRO A 228 -13.04 1.85 2.08
CA PRO A 228 -13.94 2.26 3.15
C PRO A 228 -14.32 3.73 3.06
N GLY A 229 -15.60 4.01 3.18
CA GLY A 229 -16.12 5.34 3.45
C GLY A 229 -16.42 5.55 4.94
N ALA A 230 -16.25 6.77 5.42
CA ALA A 230 -16.64 7.14 6.79
C ALA A 230 -18.17 7.15 7.01
N ASP A 231 -18.93 7.03 5.93
CA ASP A 231 -20.40 6.91 5.90
C ASP A 231 -20.92 5.49 6.15
N GLY A 232 -20.05 4.55 6.50
CA GLY A 232 -20.41 3.15 6.74
C GLY A 232 -20.64 2.33 5.47
N LYS A 233 -20.08 2.79 4.35
CA LYS A 233 -20.11 2.09 3.06
C LYS A 233 -18.73 1.56 2.68
N MET A 234 -18.71 0.55 1.79
CA MET A 234 -17.53 0.15 1.04
C MET A 234 -17.79 0.41 -0.45
N TYR A 235 -16.84 1.00 -1.10
CA TYR A 235 -16.87 1.35 -2.52
C TYR A 235 -15.98 0.40 -3.29
N VAL A 236 -16.57 -0.49 -4.08
CA VAL A 236 -15.86 -1.55 -4.81
C VAL A 236 -15.66 -1.11 -6.25
N ASP A 237 -14.41 -0.97 -6.65
CA ASP A 237 -14.05 -0.71 -8.05
C ASP A 237 -14.04 -2.02 -8.83
N ASN A 238 -14.93 -2.11 -9.82
CA ASN A 238 -15.04 -3.23 -10.72
C ASN A 238 -14.41 -2.84 -12.06
N GLU A 239 -13.17 -3.28 -12.31
CA GLU A 239 -12.39 -2.79 -13.45
C GLU A 239 -13.04 -3.16 -14.78
N LYS A 240 -13.25 -4.45 -15.06
CA LYS A 240 -13.93 -4.89 -16.30
C LYS A 240 -15.38 -4.48 -16.36
N GLY A 241 -16.04 -4.46 -15.21
CA GLY A 241 -17.42 -3.98 -15.08
C GLY A 241 -17.58 -2.48 -15.26
N GLN A 242 -16.49 -1.69 -15.29
CA GLN A 242 -16.49 -0.22 -15.42
C GLN A 242 -17.53 0.43 -14.50
N SER A 243 -17.52 0.03 -13.24
CA SER A 243 -18.54 0.44 -12.27
C SER A 243 -18.00 0.47 -10.85
N ILE A 244 -18.74 1.13 -9.95
CA ILE A 244 -18.53 1.06 -8.52
C ILE A 244 -19.74 0.39 -7.88
N SER A 245 -19.54 -0.74 -7.21
CA SER A 245 -20.56 -1.34 -6.35
C SER A 245 -20.45 -0.78 -4.94
N ILE A 246 -21.58 -0.35 -4.36
CA ILE A 246 -21.62 0.27 -3.03
C ILE A 246 -22.23 -0.73 -2.05
N ILE A 247 -21.44 -1.20 -1.10
CA ILE A 247 -21.86 -2.15 -0.07
C ILE A 247 -22.13 -1.40 1.24
N ASP A 248 -23.30 -1.59 1.80
CA ASP A 248 -23.60 -1.14 3.16
C ASP A 248 -23.01 -2.11 4.18
N VAL A 249 -22.15 -1.58 5.09
CA VAL A 249 -21.43 -2.38 6.09
C VAL A 249 -22.35 -2.95 7.15
N GLY A 250 -23.50 -2.32 7.42
CA GLY A 250 -24.47 -2.80 8.41
C GLY A 250 -25.29 -3.99 7.92
N THR A 251 -25.68 -3.98 6.65
CA THR A 251 -26.51 -5.04 6.01
C THR A 251 -25.67 -6.06 5.24
N LEU A 252 -24.43 -5.74 4.95
CA LEU A 252 -23.51 -6.52 4.10
C LEU A 252 -24.17 -6.85 2.74
N ALA A 253 -24.72 -5.83 2.10
CA ALA A 253 -25.38 -5.95 0.81
C ALA A 253 -25.02 -4.79 -0.12
N VAL A 254 -24.95 -5.06 -1.43
CA VAL A 254 -24.88 -4.00 -2.43
C VAL A 254 -26.20 -3.23 -2.40
N THR A 255 -26.10 -1.93 -2.18
CA THR A 255 -27.24 -1.02 -2.14
C THR A 255 -27.41 -0.24 -3.43
N GLU A 256 -26.31 -0.04 -4.17
CA GLU A 256 -26.29 0.74 -5.41
C GLU A 256 -25.07 0.36 -6.25
N THR A 257 -25.18 0.53 -7.57
CA THR A 257 -24.05 0.41 -8.49
C THR A 257 -23.99 1.64 -9.41
N ILE A 258 -22.85 2.30 -9.46
CA ILE A 258 -22.60 3.45 -10.34
C ILE A 258 -21.89 2.95 -11.59
N SER A 259 -22.52 3.12 -12.77
CA SER A 259 -21.87 2.87 -14.06
C SER A 259 -20.97 4.04 -14.41
N LEU A 260 -19.72 3.76 -14.77
CA LEU A 260 -18.68 4.77 -15.01
C LEU A 260 -18.45 5.02 -16.50
N GLY A 261 -18.44 3.98 -17.34
CA GLY A 261 -18.06 4.03 -18.75
C GLY A 261 -16.54 4.19 -18.96
N PHE A 262 -15.74 3.92 -17.91
CA PHE A 262 -14.27 3.88 -17.94
C PHE A 262 -13.77 2.90 -16.87
N ILE A 263 -12.52 2.46 -16.98
CA ILE A 263 -11.87 1.56 -16.02
C ILE A 263 -11.50 2.37 -14.78
N PRO A 264 -12.09 2.08 -13.60
CA PRO A 264 -11.69 2.73 -12.35
C PRO A 264 -10.31 2.23 -11.90
N GLY A 265 -9.48 3.13 -11.35
CA GLY A 265 -8.24 2.74 -10.70
C GLY A 265 -8.33 2.76 -9.17
N TYR A 266 -9.24 3.56 -8.64
CA TYR A 266 -9.44 3.72 -7.20
C TYR A 266 -10.73 4.50 -6.90
N ALA A 267 -11.35 4.21 -5.76
CA ALA A 267 -12.50 4.96 -5.27
C ALA A 267 -12.23 5.50 -3.85
N ALA A 268 -12.37 6.81 -3.64
CA ALA A 268 -12.15 7.43 -2.35
C ALA A 268 -13.33 8.32 -1.95
N PHE A 269 -13.80 8.16 -0.73
CA PHE A 269 -14.89 8.98 -0.18
C PHE A 269 -14.33 10.14 0.64
N ASN A 270 -14.71 11.37 0.28
CA ASN A 270 -14.43 12.58 1.07
C ASN A 270 -15.59 12.82 2.04
N PRO A 271 -15.41 12.59 3.35
CA PRO A 271 -16.52 12.73 4.30
C PRO A 271 -16.91 14.18 4.58
N VAL A 272 -16.01 15.13 4.33
CA VAL A 272 -16.28 16.56 4.57
C VAL A 272 -17.20 17.13 3.50
N LEU A 273 -17.01 16.73 2.24
CA LEU A 273 -17.83 17.17 1.11
C LEU A 273 -18.95 16.19 0.77
N ASN A 274 -18.99 15.01 1.40
CA ASN A 274 -19.90 13.91 1.07
C ASN A 274 -19.84 13.56 -0.42
N GLU A 275 -18.62 13.38 -0.92
CA GLU A 275 -18.33 13.12 -2.33
C GLU A 275 -17.55 11.81 -2.49
N LEU A 276 -17.88 11.05 -3.54
CA LEU A 276 -17.10 9.93 -4.00
C LEU A 276 -16.25 10.35 -5.20
N TRP A 277 -14.95 10.18 -5.09
CA TRP A 277 -13.98 10.47 -6.14
C TRP A 277 -13.46 9.15 -6.72
N VAL A 278 -13.53 9.02 -8.04
CA VAL A 278 -13.09 7.82 -8.76
C VAL A 278 -12.04 8.21 -9.78
N SER A 279 -10.84 7.64 -9.68
CA SER A 279 -9.78 7.85 -10.67
C SER A 279 -10.00 6.99 -11.90
N GLN A 280 -9.58 7.52 -13.05
CA GLN A 280 -9.61 6.82 -14.33
C GLN A 280 -8.22 6.23 -14.60
N ALA A 281 -8.11 4.91 -14.52
CA ALA A 281 -6.91 4.13 -14.91
C ALA A 281 -6.85 3.87 -16.42
N ALA A 282 -5.88 3.06 -16.83
CA ALA A 282 -5.70 2.58 -18.20
C ALA A 282 -5.63 3.73 -19.23
N SER A 283 -4.63 4.60 -19.08
CA SER A 283 -4.39 5.79 -19.91
C SER A 283 -5.37 6.94 -19.71
N GLY A 284 -6.22 6.87 -18.69
CA GLY A 284 -7.04 8.02 -18.26
C GLY A 284 -6.19 9.09 -17.57
N ASN A 285 -6.69 10.31 -17.56
CA ASN A 285 -5.99 11.45 -16.97
C ASN A 285 -6.91 12.34 -16.12
N LYS A 286 -7.86 11.71 -15.43
CA LYS A 286 -8.83 12.46 -14.63
C LYS A 286 -9.33 11.69 -13.42
N VAL A 287 -9.87 12.42 -12.48
CA VAL A 287 -10.73 11.96 -11.41
C VAL A 287 -12.15 12.42 -11.71
N VAL A 288 -13.11 11.50 -11.61
CA VAL A 288 -14.54 11.80 -11.72
C VAL A 288 -15.11 11.93 -10.33
N VAL A 289 -15.82 13.02 -10.08
CA VAL A 289 -16.44 13.32 -8.79
C VAL A 289 -17.92 13.03 -8.86
N PHE A 290 -18.41 12.29 -7.86
CA PHE A 290 -19.84 12.02 -7.67
C PHE A 290 -20.29 12.61 -6.34
N HIS A 291 -21.50 13.17 -6.30
CA HIS A 291 -22.18 13.58 -5.08
C HIS A 291 -23.53 12.91 -4.98
N ARG A 292 -24.06 12.82 -3.78
CA ARG A 292 -25.36 12.21 -3.55
C ARG A 292 -26.46 13.26 -3.54
N MET A 293 -27.42 13.13 -4.45
CA MET A 293 -28.62 13.98 -4.55
C MET A 293 -29.88 13.11 -4.51
N ASN A 294 -30.79 13.40 -3.61
CA ASN A 294 -32.03 12.62 -3.44
C ASN A 294 -31.76 11.10 -3.35
N ASP A 295 -30.76 10.71 -2.57
CA ASP A 295 -30.33 9.33 -2.39
C ASP A 295 -29.76 8.61 -3.62
N VAL A 296 -29.45 9.34 -4.69
CA VAL A 296 -28.82 8.83 -5.92
C VAL A 296 -27.47 9.48 -6.14
N TRP A 297 -26.47 8.69 -6.52
CA TRP A 297 -25.16 9.18 -6.90
C TRP A 297 -25.20 9.79 -8.29
N MET A 298 -24.82 11.07 -8.40
CA MET A 298 -24.79 11.81 -9.64
C MET A 298 -23.38 12.36 -9.89
N LYS A 299 -22.95 12.32 -11.15
CA LYS A 299 -21.70 12.93 -11.56
C LYS A 299 -21.74 14.43 -11.31
N ALA A 300 -20.81 14.93 -10.50
CA ALA A 300 -20.67 16.33 -10.12
C ALA A 300 -19.60 17.09 -10.93
N GLY A 301 -18.71 16.36 -11.59
CA GLY A 301 -17.65 16.94 -12.40
C GLY A 301 -16.49 16.00 -12.68
N GLU A 302 -15.49 16.54 -13.36
CA GLU A 302 -14.24 15.89 -13.66
C GLU A 302 -13.08 16.84 -13.35
N ILE A 303 -11.95 16.27 -12.89
CA ILE A 303 -10.73 17.01 -12.57
C ILE A 303 -9.58 16.38 -13.36
N VAL A 304 -8.93 17.17 -14.21
CA VAL A 304 -7.78 16.71 -14.98
C VAL A 304 -6.58 16.52 -14.06
N THR A 305 -5.97 15.35 -14.12
CA THR A 305 -4.78 14.95 -13.36
C THR A 305 -3.58 14.72 -14.29
N GLY A 306 -2.60 13.92 -13.89
CA GLY A 306 -1.62 13.33 -14.79
C GLY A 306 -2.19 12.06 -15.45
N LEU A 307 -1.41 11.51 -16.38
CA LEU A 307 -1.77 10.29 -17.11
C LEU A 307 -1.81 9.08 -16.17
N ASP A 308 -2.81 8.24 -16.34
CA ASP A 308 -3.03 7.01 -15.61
C ASP A 308 -3.21 7.29 -14.10
N ALA A 309 -4.29 8.03 -13.78
CA ALA A 309 -4.63 8.39 -12.41
C ALA A 309 -5.05 7.15 -11.62
N HIS A 310 -4.49 7.00 -10.41
CA HIS A 310 -4.68 5.79 -9.60
C HIS A 310 -5.14 6.16 -8.16
N ALA A 311 -4.33 5.91 -7.14
CA ALA A 311 -4.74 6.09 -5.75
C ALA A 311 -5.04 7.55 -5.39
N ILE A 312 -6.04 7.74 -4.53
CA ILE A 312 -6.51 9.03 -4.05
C ILE A 312 -6.45 9.05 -2.51
N ALA A 313 -5.79 10.06 -1.94
CA ALA A 313 -5.79 10.29 -0.51
C ALA A 313 -6.21 11.72 -0.19
N PHE A 314 -7.15 11.89 0.75
CA PHE A 314 -7.57 13.21 1.23
C PHE A 314 -6.82 13.60 2.50
N THR A 315 -6.53 14.90 2.67
CA THR A 315 -6.12 15.43 3.96
C THR A 315 -7.24 15.24 4.99
N LYS A 316 -6.86 15.20 6.27
CA LYS A 316 -7.81 14.94 7.38
C LYS A 316 -8.99 15.92 7.41
N ASP A 317 -8.76 17.17 7.02
CA ASP A 317 -9.77 18.20 6.90
C ASP A 317 -10.55 18.15 5.57
N GLY A 318 -10.24 17.22 4.69
CA GLY A 318 -10.85 17.03 3.40
C GLY A 318 -10.58 18.14 2.38
N SER A 319 -9.71 19.10 2.69
CA SER A 319 -9.49 20.29 1.86
C SER A 319 -8.63 20.03 0.63
N LEU A 320 -7.71 19.05 0.70
CA LEU A 320 -6.84 18.67 -0.41
C LEU A 320 -6.98 17.18 -0.72
N ALA A 321 -6.85 16.85 -2.00
CA ALA A 321 -6.65 15.50 -2.48
C ALA A 321 -5.27 15.37 -3.14
N TYR A 322 -4.63 14.24 -2.90
CA TYR A 322 -3.39 13.80 -3.53
C TYR A 322 -3.71 12.59 -4.40
N VAL A 323 -3.45 12.69 -5.69
CA VAL A 323 -3.77 11.65 -6.68
C VAL A 323 -2.48 11.18 -7.35
N THR A 324 -2.17 9.89 -7.25
CA THR A 324 -1.02 9.31 -7.97
C THR A 324 -1.35 9.17 -9.45
N ASN A 325 -0.36 9.44 -10.31
CA ASN A 325 -0.48 9.35 -11.76
C ASN A 325 0.60 8.40 -12.27
N GLN A 326 0.26 7.13 -12.46
CA GLN A 326 1.19 6.06 -12.79
C GLN A 326 1.95 6.32 -14.09
N GLY A 327 1.23 6.71 -15.14
CA GLY A 327 1.80 6.98 -16.44
C GLY A 327 2.61 8.27 -16.51
N ALA A 328 2.32 9.25 -15.62
CA ALA A 328 3.03 10.52 -15.59
C ALA A 328 4.20 10.56 -14.59
N GLY A 329 4.36 9.56 -13.70
CA GLY A 329 5.39 9.60 -12.65
C GLY A 329 5.23 10.78 -11.70
N SER A 330 4.00 11.13 -11.33
CA SER A 330 3.70 12.32 -10.54
C SER A 330 2.55 12.10 -9.56
N VAL A 331 2.39 13.06 -8.64
CA VAL A 331 1.22 13.20 -7.77
C VAL A 331 0.56 14.54 -8.05
N SER A 332 -0.72 14.55 -8.40
CA SER A 332 -1.53 15.76 -8.53
C SER A 332 -2.05 16.18 -7.17
N ILE A 333 -1.86 17.45 -6.80
CA ILE A 333 -2.49 18.10 -5.64
C ILE A 333 -3.70 18.88 -6.13
N ILE A 334 -4.85 18.62 -5.51
CA ILE A 334 -6.13 19.18 -5.92
C ILE A 334 -6.80 19.87 -4.72
N ASP A 335 -7.25 21.08 -4.91
CA ASP A 335 -8.19 21.74 -4.00
C ASP A 335 -9.58 21.12 -4.18
N THR A 336 -10.09 20.51 -3.13
CA THR A 336 -11.32 19.72 -3.21
C THR A 336 -12.56 20.59 -3.34
N LYS A 337 -12.56 21.77 -2.71
CA LYS A 337 -13.68 22.71 -2.73
C LYS A 337 -13.89 23.32 -4.10
N THR A 338 -12.80 23.72 -4.75
CA THR A 338 -12.86 24.32 -6.11
C THR A 338 -12.78 23.27 -7.20
N ARG A 339 -12.43 22.00 -6.85
CA ARG A 339 -12.16 20.89 -7.78
C ARG A 339 -11.13 21.29 -8.84
N SER A 340 -10.09 21.99 -8.41
CA SER A 340 -9.04 22.50 -9.29
C SER A 340 -7.69 21.92 -8.91
N LYS A 341 -6.95 21.44 -9.92
CA LYS A 341 -5.58 21.00 -9.72
C LYS A 341 -4.69 22.21 -9.39
N ILE A 342 -4.00 22.15 -8.26
CA ILE A 342 -3.05 23.17 -7.82
C ILE A 342 -1.72 22.99 -8.56
N LYS A 343 -1.18 21.76 -8.55
CA LYS A 343 0.08 21.40 -9.23
C LYS A 343 0.29 19.90 -9.29
N ASP A 344 1.28 19.47 -10.05
CA ASP A 344 1.84 18.13 -10.03
C ASP A 344 3.22 18.14 -9.34
N ILE A 345 3.49 17.10 -8.56
CA ILE A 345 4.81 16.83 -7.97
C ILE A 345 5.39 15.62 -8.65
N VAL A 346 6.55 15.76 -9.28
CA VAL A 346 7.28 14.64 -9.88
C VAL A 346 7.80 13.74 -8.75
N VAL A 347 7.56 12.44 -8.87
CA VAL A 347 8.00 11.39 -7.95
C VAL A 347 8.75 10.29 -8.71
N GLY A 348 8.82 9.07 -8.20
CA GLY A 348 9.38 7.95 -8.95
C GLY A 348 8.45 7.48 -10.08
N LYS A 349 8.89 6.47 -10.84
CA LYS A 349 8.12 5.91 -11.94
C LYS A 349 7.05 4.95 -11.44
N LYS A 350 5.88 4.97 -12.09
CA LYS A 350 4.71 4.16 -11.75
C LYS A 350 4.30 4.33 -10.27
N PRO A 351 3.99 5.57 -9.82
CA PRO A 351 3.46 5.77 -8.47
C PRO A 351 2.07 5.15 -8.36
N ASN A 352 1.92 4.19 -7.45
CA ASN A 352 0.68 3.43 -7.25
C ASN A 352 -0.06 3.91 -6.00
N GLY A 353 0.29 3.34 -4.84
CA GLY A 353 -0.35 3.66 -3.57
C GLY A 353 0.16 4.95 -2.94
N ILE A 354 -0.68 5.58 -2.14
CA ILE A 354 -0.36 6.77 -1.36
C ILE A 354 -1.04 6.71 0.00
N VAL A 355 -0.33 7.09 1.06
CA VAL A 355 -0.91 7.28 2.40
C VAL A 355 -0.41 8.56 3.02
N LEU A 356 -1.29 9.26 3.77
CA LEU A 356 -0.96 10.50 4.45
C LEU A 356 -0.75 10.24 5.95
N LYS A 357 0.33 10.83 6.49
CA LYS A 357 0.62 10.93 7.92
C LYS A 357 0.49 12.41 8.31
N ASN A 358 -0.52 12.72 9.11
CA ASN A 358 -0.80 14.07 9.58
C ASN A 358 -0.04 14.39 10.87
#